data_12edff2eed627dc0ea9b815bdc540ab0
#
_entry.id   12edff2eed627dc0ea9b815bdc540ab0
#
_cell.length_a   1.000
_cell.length_b   1.000
_cell.length_c   1.000
_cell.angle_alpha   90.00
_cell.angle_beta   90.00
_cell.angle_gamma   90.00
#
_symmetry.space_group_name_H-M   'P 1'
#
loop_
_entity.id
_entity.type
_entity.pdbx_description
1 polymer ?
#
loop_
_entity_poly.entity_id
_entity_poly.type
_entity_poly.pdbx_seq_one_letter_code
_entity_poly.pdbx_strand_id
1 'polypeptide(L)'
;DLEAIDEANMWCNEYGLDAISTPCTIAAAMELYEHGYITDEDCDGIPLKWGDSRAVVEWTKRMGEGKGLLARLMADGSYRLCDFFKHPEYSMSVKKQEMPAYDARGIQGIGITYATSNRGGCHVRGYLISPEVLGLPEQLDRTTTEGKAQWCKIFQDLTAVIDSMGLCLFSSFALGAPDYAALLNAGT
;
A
#
# COMPACT_ATOMS: atom_id res chain seq x y z
N ASP A 1 -16.62 9.08 0.71
CA ASP A 1 -17.07 9.66 -0.56
C ASP A 1 -16.48 8.84 -1.70
N LEU A 2 -17.33 8.02 -2.37
CA LEU A 2 -16.87 7.12 -3.44
C LEU A 2 -16.51 7.89 -4.72
N GLU A 3 -17.20 8.97 -5.01
CA GLU A 3 -16.92 9.80 -6.19
C GLU A 3 -15.52 10.41 -6.10
N ALA A 4 -15.13 10.89 -4.91
CA ALA A 4 -13.79 11.44 -4.70
C ALA A 4 -12.70 10.36 -4.78
N ILE A 5 -12.97 9.12 -4.32
CA ILE A 5 -12.03 8.00 -4.45
C ILE A 5 -11.83 7.64 -5.92
N ASP A 6 -12.92 7.58 -6.69
CA ASP A 6 -12.88 7.27 -8.13
C ASP A 6 -12.13 8.35 -8.90
N GLU A 7 -12.41 9.62 -8.63
CA GLU A 7 -11.69 10.75 -9.23
C GLU A 7 -10.20 10.74 -8.89
N ALA A 8 -9.84 10.52 -7.61
CA ALA A 8 -8.45 10.43 -7.21
C ALA A 8 -7.72 9.26 -7.89
N ASN A 9 -8.38 8.10 -8.01
CA ASN A 9 -7.83 6.95 -8.73
C ASN A 9 -7.65 7.23 -10.22
N MET A 10 -8.59 7.92 -10.86
CA MET A 10 -8.45 8.38 -12.23
C MET A 10 -7.19 9.25 -12.40
N TRP A 11 -6.98 10.21 -11.51
CA TRP A 11 -5.77 11.05 -11.56
C TRP A 11 -4.48 10.27 -11.30
N CYS A 12 -4.50 9.25 -10.42
CA CYS A 12 -3.36 8.36 -10.26
C CYS A 12 -3.00 7.67 -11.60
N ASN A 13 -3.99 7.18 -12.33
CA ASN A 13 -3.77 6.55 -13.62
C ASN A 13 -3.25 7.53 -14.67
N GLU A 14 -3.85 8.73 -14.76
CA GLU A 14 -3.46 9.74 -15.76
C GLU A 14 -2.02 10.25 -15.56
N TYR A 15 -1.58 10.38 -14.31
CA TYR A 15 -0.25 10.89 -14.00
C TYR A 15 0.80 9.80 -13.68
N GLY A 16 0.42 8.52 -13.72
CA GLY A 16 1.32 7.42 -13.41
C GLY A 16 1.73 7.36 -11.92
N LEU A 17 0.84 7.78 -11.02
CA LEU A 17 1.03 7.69 -9.58
C LEU A 17 0.56 6.32 -9.07
N ASP A 18 1.26 5.77 -8.08
CA ASP A 18 0.84 4.55 -7.40
C ASP A 18 -0.41 4.82 -6.54
N ALA A 19 -1.51 4.11 -6.84
CA ALA A 19 -2.80 4.31 -6.17
C ALA A 19 -2.84 3.79 -4.72
N ILE A 20 -1.78 3.14 -4.22
CA ILE A 20 -1.60 2.74 -2.83
C ILE A 20 -0.75 3.78 -2.10
N SER A 21 0.40 4.14 -2.66
CA SER A 21 1.34 5.07 -2.03
C SER A 21 0.80 6.50 -1.97
N THR A 22 0.06 6.94 -2.98
CA THR A 22 -0.47 8.30 -3.05
C THR A 22 -1.40 8.63 -1.88
N PRO A 23 -2.48 7.87 -1.59
CA PRO A 23 -3.34 8.17 -0.45
C PRO A 23 -2.63 7.99 0.90
N CYS A 24 -1.70 7.04 1.01
CA CYS A 24 -0.90 6.89 2.23
C CYS A 24 0.01 8.09 2.48
N THR A 25 0.57 8.67 1.41
CA THR A 25 1.38 9.89 1.51
C THR A 25 0.53 11.10 1.86
N ILE A 26 -0.68 11.23 1.28
CA ILE A 26 -1.63 12.28 1.65
C ILE A 26 -2.03 12.15 3.13
N ALA A 27 -2.27 10.93 3.61
CA ALA A 27 -2.58 10.68 5.02
C ALA A 27 -1.41 11.10 5.94
N ALA A 28 -0.17 10.80 5.59
CA ALA A 28 0.99 11.26 6.33
C ALA A 28 1.11 12.80 6.32
N ALA A 29 0.79 13.44 5.21
CA ALA A 29 0.74 14.90 5.12
C ALA A 29 -0.38 15.50 5.98
N MET A 30 -1.55 14.85 6.06
CA MET A 30 -2.65 15.24 6.95
C MET A 30 -2.24 15.14 8.42
N GLU A 31 -1.51 14.11 8.81
CA GLU A 31 -0.99 13.94 10.16
C GLU A 31 0.06 15.02 10.50
N LEU A 32 0.99 15.29 9.61
CA LEU A 32 1.94 16.40 9.76
C LEU A 32 1.25 17.75 9.87
N TYR A 33 0.17 17.98 9.12
CA TYR A 33 -0.64 19.18 9.19
C TYR A 33 -1.39 19.29 10.53
N GLU A 34 -1.99 18.22 11.01
CA GLU A 34 -2.67 18.17 12.31
C GLU A 34 -1.73 18.52 13.47
N HIS A 35 -0.47 18.09 13.39
CA HIS A 35 0.56 18.42 14.37
C HIS A 35 1.24 19.78 14.14
N GLY A 36 0.84 20.53 13.12
CA GLY A 36 1.34 21.87 12.83
C GLY A 36 2.75 21.91 12.20
N TYR A 37 3.26 20.79 11.70
CA TYR A 37 4.53 20.75 10.96
C TYR A 37 4.35 21.21 9.51
N ILE A 38 3.20 20.95 8.91
CA ILE A 38 2.72 21.56 7.67
C ILE A 38 1.70 22.63 8.05
N THR A 39 1.79 23.81 7.46
CA THR A 39 0.94 24.96 7.77
C THR A 39 -0.01 25.27 6.61
N ASP A 40 -0.97 26.19 6.84
CA ASP A 40 -1.85 26.70 5.78
C ASP A 40 -1.08 27.37 4.64
N GLU A 41 0.06 27.99 4.94
CA GLU A 41 0.94 28.62 3.94
C GLU A 41 1.57 27.56 3.01
N ASP A 42 1.98 26.41 3.56
CA ASP A 42 2.52 25.29 2.78
C ASP A 42 1.45 24.65 1.89
N CYS A 43 0.19 24.70 2.33
CA CYS A 43 -0.94 24.07 1.64
C CYS A 43 -1.48 24.86 0.43
N ASP A 44 -1.05 26.12 0.25
CA ASP A 44 -1.47 26.97 -0.88
C ASP A 44 -3.00 26.94 -1.11
N GLY A 45 -3.75 27.21 -0.03
CA GLY A 45 -5.21 27.33 -0.03
C GLY A 45 -6.02 26.03 0.02
N ILE A 46 -5.38 24.84 0.13
CA ILE A 46 -6.07 23.56 0.27
C ILE A 46 -5.55 22.82 1.52
N PRO A 47 -6.15 23.10 2.70
CA PRO A 47 -5.74 22.49 3.95
C PRO A 47 -5.83 20.95 3.93
N LEU A 48 -4.85 20.30 4.54
CA LEU A 48 -4.76 18.83 4.64
C LEU A 48 -5.51 18.34 5.89
N LYS A 49 -6.84 18.47 5.89
CA LYS A 49 -7.68 18.07 7.03
C LYS A 49 -8.23 16.67 6.87
N TRP A 50 -8.23 15.90 7.95
CA TRP A 50 -8.87 14.59 7.98
C TRP A 50 -10.36 14.69 7.62
N GLY A 51 -10.84 13.75 6.80
CA GLY A 51 -12.22 13.70 6.35
C GLY A 51 -12.55 14.60 5.16
N ASP A 52 -11.62 15.43 4.70
CA ASP A 52 -11.82 16.25 3.50
C ASP A 52 -11.48 15.46 2.23
N SER A 53 -12.53 14.89 1.61
CA SER A 53 -12.38 14.12 0.37
C SER A 53 -11.92 14.98 -0.83
N ARG A 54 -12.27 16.27 -0.83
CA ARG A 54 -11.83 17.20 -1.88
C ARG A 54 -10.33 17.46 -1.78
N ALA A 55 -9.79 17.53 -0.56
CA ALA A 55 -8.36 17.64 -0.36
C ALA A 55 -7.62 16.42 -0.94
N VAL A 56 -8.15 15.21 -0.78
CA VAL A 56 -7.55 14.00 -1.35
C VAL A 56 -7.45 14.09 -2.87
N VAL A 57 -8.54 14.47 -3.55
CA VAL A 57 -8.57 14.61 -5.01
C VAL A 57 -7.58 15.67 -5.48
N GLU A 58 -7.64 16.84 -4.88
CA GLU A 58 -6.81 17.97 -5.32
C GLU A 58 -5.32 17.73 -5.06
N TRP A 59 -4.95 17.15 -3.93
CA TRP A 59 -3.55 16.82 -3.66
C TRP A 59 -3.03 15.70 -4.55
N THR A 60 -3.84 14.70 -4.89
CA THR A 60 -3.48 13.70 -5.90
C THR A 60 -3.12 14.38 -7.23
N LYS A 61 -3.97 15.28 -7.68
CA LYS A 61 -3.76 16.04 -8.92
C LYS A 61 -2.50 16.90 -8.87
N ARG A 62 -2.31 17.64 -7.77
CA ARG A 62 -1.11 18.48 -7.57
C ARG A 62 0.18 17.68 -7.54
N MET A 63 0.15 16.48 -6.94
CA MET A 63 1.29 15.56 -6.95
C MET A 63 1.65 15.16 -8.38
N GLY A 64 0.66 14.78 -9.18
CA GLY A 64 0.86 14.45 -10.59
C GLY A 64 1.37 15.61 -11.44
N GLU A 65 0.84 16.81 -11.20
CA GLU A 65 1.27 18.03 -11.90
C GLU A 65 2.62 18.59 -11.39
N GLY A 66 3.11 18.12 -10.25
CA GLY A 66 4.29 18.69 -9.57
C GLY A 66 4.09 20.13 -9.11
N LYS A 67 2.87 20.53 -8.77
CA LYS A 67 2.45 21.90 -8.51
C LYS A 67 2.76 22.33 -7.07
N GLY A 68 3.79 23.14 -6.93
CA GLY A 68 4.25 23.62 -5.62
C GLY A 68 5.28 22.73 -4.94
N LEU A 69 5.90 23.21 -3.88
CA LEU A 69 6.95 22.49 -3.18
C LEU A 69 6.40 21.26 -2.47
N LEU A 70 5.30 21.45 -1.71
CA LEU A 70 4.72 20.38 -0.91
C LEU A 70 4.25 19.20 -1.80
N ALA A 71 3.58 19.48 -2.93
CA ALA A 71 3.15 18.45 -3.85
C ALA A 71 4.31 17.64 -4.45
N ARG A 72 5.43 18.29 -4.77
CA ARG A 72 6.65 17.58 -5.22
C ARG A 72 7.26 16.71 -4.13
N LEU A 73 7.30 17.18 -2.90
CA LEU A 73 7.76 16.38 -1.75
C LEU A 73 6.86 15.16 -1.52
N MET A 74 5.54 15.35 -1.63
CA MET A 74 4.57 14.26 -1.51
C MET A 74 4.71 13.25 -2.66
N ALA A 75 4.99 13.70 -3.89
CA ALA A 75 5.19 12.82 -5.03
C ALA A 75 6.41 11.87 -4.87
N ASP A 76 7.35 12.22 -4.00
CA ASP A 76 8.51 11.38 -3.63
C ASP A 76 8.20 10.34 -2.54
N GLY A 77 6.96 10.27 -2.06
CA GLY A 77 6.47 9.31 -1.07
C GLY A 77 6.55 9.80 0.37
N SER A 78 5.80 9.11 1.24
CA SER A 78 5.58 9.52 2.62
C SER A 78 6.86 9.61 3.45
N TYR A 79 7.80 8.66 3.25
CA TYR A 79 9.04 8.68 4.03
C TYR A 79 9.87 9.93 3.76
N ARG A 80 10.04 10.31 2.48
CA ARG A 80 10.82 11.51 2.13
C ARG A 80 10.13 12.79 2.55
N LEU A 81 8.80 12.84 2.43
CA LEU A 81 7.98 13.92 2.95
C LEU A 81 8.21 14.09 4.46
N CYS A 82 7.99 13.05 5.24
CA CYS A 82 8.11 13.09 6.69
C CYS A 82 9.54 13.40 7.15
N ASP A 83 10.55 12.84 6.48
CA ASP A 83 11.97 13.12 6.77
C ASP A 83 12.34 14.58 6.48
N PHE A 84 11.76 15.19 5.44
CA PHE A 84 11.93 16.63 5.16
C PHE A 84 11.47 17.49 6.34
N PHE A 85 10.33 17.16 6.93
CA PHE A 85 9.78 17.82 8.12
C PHE A 85 10.42 17.33 9.44
N LYS A 86 11.42 16.42 9.38
CA LYS A 86 12.11 15.86 10.56
C LYS A 86 11.26 14.97 11.46
N HIS A 87 10.23 14.36 10.89
CA HIS A 87 9.29 13.48 11.55
C HIS A 87 9.06 12.18 10.76
N PRO A 88 10.13 11.38 10.47
CA PRO A 88 10.01 10.15 9.68
C PRO A 88 9.10 9.08 10.33
N GLU A 89 8.83 9.19 11.64
CA GLU A 89 7.93 8.30 12.38
C GLU A 89 6.47 8.35 11.92
N TYR A 90 6.04 9.41 11.25
CA TYR A 90 4.70 9.52 10.68
C TYR A 90 4.55 8.80 9.33
N SER A 91 5.65 8.33 8.76
CA SER A 91 5.57 7.52 7.54
C SER A 91 5.23 6.06 7.87
N MET A 92 4.02 5.64 7.53
CA MET A 92 3.59 4.25 7.65
C MET A 92 4.17 3.43 6.48
N SER A 93 5.47 3.18 6.54
CA SER A 93 6.21 2.52 5.47
C SER A 93 7.22 1.50 5.98
N VAL A 94 7.57 0.53 5.14
CA VAL A 94 8.68 -0.41 5.36
C VAL A 94 9.63 -0.28 4.19
N LYS A 95 10.93 -0.09 4.46
CA LYS A 95 11.93 0.20 3.42
C LYS A 95 11.54 1.37 2.51
N LYS A 96 10.87 2.37 3.07
CA LYS A 96 10.38 3.58 2.38
C LYS A 96 9.28 3.33 1.35
N GLN A 97 8.64 2.18 1.37
CA GLN A 97 7.43 1.87 0.61
C GLN A 97 6.24 1.86 1.56
N GLU A 98 5.21 2.60 1.23
CA GLU A 98 3.99 2.73 2.00
C GLU A 98 3.29 1.39 2.16
N MET A 99 2.80 1.12 3.37
CA MET A 99 1.97 -0.05 3.64
C MET A 99 0.55 0.19 3.12
N PRO A 100 -0.05 -0.77 2.41
CA PRO A 100 -1.47 -0.73 2.09
C PRO A 100 -2.35 -0.64 3.35
N ALA A 101 -3.61 -0.26 3.18
CA ALA A 101 -4.57 -0.06 4.27
C ALA A 101 -5.03 -1.37 4.95
N TYR A 102 -4.23 -2.40 4.95
CA TYR A 102 -4.39 -3.61 5.75
C TYR A 102 -3.59 -3.47 7.04
N ASP A 103 -4.26 -3.03 8.10
CA ASP A 103 -3.61 -2.72 9.37
C ASP A 103 -3.21 -4.01 10.12
N ALA A 104 -1.91 -4.17 10.38
CA ALA A 104 -1.36 -5.31 11.11
C ALA A 104 -1.85 -5.42 12.56
N ARG A 105 -2.42 -4.37 13.13
CA ARG A 105 -3.07 -4.40 14.45
C ARG A 105 -4.41 -5.13 14.42
N GLY A 106 -5.08 -5.16 13.28
CA GLY A 106 -6.35 -5.86 13.07
C GLY A 106 -6.23 -7.19 12.33
N ILE A 107 -5.10 -7.40 11.63
CA ILE A 107 -4.79 -8.59 10.82
C ILE A 107 -3.33 -8.95 11.08
N GLN A 108 -3.06 -9.73 12.13
CA GLN A 108 -1.70 -9.90 12.63
C GLN A 108 -0.73 -10.55 11.62
N GLY A 109 -1.21 -11.46 10.78
CA GLY A 109 -0.36 -12.11 9.79
C GLY A 109 0.19 -11.18 8.73
N ILE A 110 -0.51 -10.07 8.40
CA ILE A 110 0.04 -9.11 7.44
C ILE A 110 1.25 -8.36 8.00
N GLY A 111 1.37 -8.29 9.33
CA GLY A 111 2.53 -7.69 9.98
C GLY A 111 3.82 -8.42 9.68
N ILE A 112 3.82 -9.77 9.72
CA ILE A 112 5.00 -10.55 9.33
C ILE A 112 5.28 -10.43 7.84
N THR A 113 4.24 -10.30 7.01
CA THR A 113 4.40 -10.02 5.57
C THR A 113 5.14 -8.72 5.34
N TYR A 114 4.72 -7.62 5.97
CA TYR A 114 5.40 -6.33 5.85
C TYR A 114 6.84 -6.36 6.37
N ALA A 115 7.06 -7.03 7.51
CA ALA A 115 8.38 -7.12 8.14
C ALA A 115 9.38 -7.93 7.32
N THR A 116 8.93 -8.96 6.59
CA THR A 116 9.81 -9.90 5.88
C THR A 116 9.83 -9.73 4.37
N SER A 117 8.93 -8.92 3.81
CA SER A 117 8.90 -8.65 2.37
C SER A 117 10.24 -8.09 1.89
N ASN A 118 10.77 -8.66 0.82
CA ASN A 118 12.02 -8.23 0.22
C ASN A 118 11.91 -6.83 -0.43
N ARG A 119 10.72 -6.40 -0.83
CA ARG A 119 10.48 -5.14 -1.52
C ARG A 119 9.90 -4.02 -0.65
N GLY A 120 9.64 -4.26 0.63
CA GLY A 120 9.15 -3.22 1.56
C GLY A 120 7.72 -3.45 2.03
N GLY A 121 6.95 -2.38 2.23
CA GLY A 121 5.56 -2.42 2.73
C GLY A 121 4.58 -3.03 1.73
N CYS A 122 4.77 -4.29 1.37
CA CYS A 122 4.02 -4.96 0.31
C CYS A 122 3.08 -6.04 0.89
N HIS A 123 1.78 -5.90 0.65
CA HIS A 123 0.78 -6.88 1.06
C HIS A 123 0.77 -8.14 0.18
N VAL A 124 1.23 -8.02 -1.06
CA VAL A 124 1.19 -9.09 -2.06
C VAL A 124 2.22 -10.17 -1.77
N ARG A 125 3.39 -9.78 -1.31
CA ARG A 125 4.47 -10.70 -0.99
C ARG A 125 4.22 -11.39 0.36
N GLY A 126 3.38 -12.43 0.38
CA GLY A 126 2.99 -13.15 1.58
C GLY A 126 1.53 -12.94 1.99
N TYR A 127 0.66 -12.72 1.08
CA TYR A 127 -0.76 -12.31 1.10
C TYR A 127 -1.64 -12.99 2.18
N LEU A 128 -1.31 -12.79 3.47
CA LEU A 128 -2.05 -13.37 4.60
C LEU A 128 -3.46 -12.80 4.79
N ILE A 129 -3.82 -11.76 4.05
CA ILE A 129 -5.21 -11.31 3.94
C ILE A 129 -6.12 -12.43 3.45
N SER A 130 -5.64 -13.30 2.55
CA SER A 130 -6.44 -14.41 2.02
C SER A 130 -6.93 -15.35 3.11
N PRO A 131 -6.08 -15.99 3.93
CA PRO A 131 -6.56 -16.88 4.98
C PRO A 131 -7.16 -16.15 6.18
N GLU A 132 -6.76 -14.93 6.49
CA GLU A 132 -7.23 -14.22 7.68
C GLU A 132 -8.56 -13.48 7.49
N VAL A 133 -8.87 -13.06 6.26
CA VAL A 133 -10.09 -12.30 5.95
C VAL A 133 -11.01 -13.06 5.00
N LEU A 134 -10.48 -13.63 3.93
CA LEU A 134 -11.26 -14.34 2.91
C LEU A 134 -11.47 -15.83 3.25
N GLY A 135 -10.71 -16.39 4.21
CA GLY A 135 -10.78 -17.81 4.57
C GLY A 135 -10.21 -18.75 3.50
N LEU A 136 -9.30 -18.31 2.66
CA LEU A 136 -8.76 -19.08 1.55
C LEU A 136 -7.22 -19.24 1.67
N PRO A 137 -6.71 -20.48 1.52
CA PRO A 137 -7.41 -21.75 1.30
C PRO A 137 -8.07 -22.32 2.55
N GLU A 138 -7.76 -21.79 3.74
CA GLU A 138 -8.40 -22.10 5.01
C GLU A 138 -8.49 -20.83 5.88
N GLN A 139 -9.46 -20.84 6.80
CA GLN A 139 -9.64 -19.70 7.71
C GLN A 139 -8.60 -19.72 8.83
N LEU A 140 -7.83 -18.64 8.98
CA LEU A 140 -6.96 -18.39 10.12
C LEU A 140 -7.55 -17.33 11.03
N ASP A 141 -7.32 -17.47 12.33
CA ASP A 141 -7.67 -16.43 13.30
C ASP A 141 -6.72 -15.22 13.13
N ARG A 142 -7.27 -14.09 12.72
CA ARG A 142 -6.53 -12.84 12.47
C ARG A 142 -5.94 -12.19 13.73
N THR A 143 -6.35 -12.64 14.93
CA THR A 143 -5.96 -12.04 16.20
C THR A 143 -4.82 -12.79 16.89
N THR A 144 -4.35 -13.90 16.34
CA THR A 144 -3.26 -14.71 16.88
C THR A 144 -2.05 -14.71 15.96
N THR A 145 -0.90 -15.10 16.50
CA THR A 145 0.35 -15.24 15.74
C THR A 145 0.64 -16.68 15.32
N GLU A 146 -0.18 -17.63 15.79
CA GLU A 146 0.01 -19.07 15.53
C GLU A 146 -0.10 -19.40 14.03
N GLY A 147 0.83 -20.17 13.52
CA GLY A 147 0.85 -20.60 12.12
C GLY A 147 1.20 -19.53 11.08
N LYS A 148 1.26 -18.25 11.46
CA LYS A 148 1.42 -17.14 10.52
C LYS A 148 2.74 -17.16 9.75
N ALA A 149 3.83 -17.54 10.41
CA ALA A 149 5.15 -17.61 9.77
C ALA A 149 5.17 -18.66 8.64
N GLN A 150 4.55 -19.81 8.88
CA GLN A 150 4.47 -20.87 7.87
C GLN A 150 3.61 -20.44 6.68
N TRP A 151 2.43 -19.88 6.95
CA TRP A 151 1.55 -19.39 5.90
C TRP A 151 2.18 -18.24 5.12
N CYS A 152 2.86 -17.31 5.81
CA CYS A 152 3.59 -16.24 5.14
C CYS A 152 4.61 -16.79 4.16
N LYS A 153 5.40 -17.81 4.58
CA LYS A 153 6.38 -18.45 3.70
C LYS A 153 5.72 -19.12 2.49
N ILE A 154 4.62 -19.84 2.68
CA ILE A 154 3.87 -20.50 1.60
C ILE A 154 3.43 -19.45 0.55
N PHE A 155 2.83 -18.34 1.00
CA PHE A 155 2.41 -17.29 0.09
C PHE A 155 3.57 -16.55 -0.55
N GLN A 156 4.70 -16.35 0.17
CA GLN A 156 5.90 -15.75 -0.43
C GLN A 156 6.46 -16.65 -1.55
N ASP A 157 6.52 -17.93 -1.35
CA ASP A 157 6.98 -18.89 -2.37
C ASP A 157 6.02 -18.88 -3.58
N LEU A 158 4.71 -18.95 -3.32
CA LEU A 158 3.69 -18.96 -4.38
C LEU A 158 3.72 -17.67 -5.22
N THR A 159 3.75 -16.52 -4.57
CA THR A 159 3.76 -15.24 -5.28
C THR A 159 5.08 -15.02 -6.04
N ALA A 160 6.20 -15.54 -5.53
CA ALA A 160 7.46 -15.52 -6.25
C ALA A 160 7.41 -16.35 -7.54
N VAL A 161 6.75 -17.51 -7.51
CA VAL A 161 6.53 -18.33 -8.71
C VAL A 161 5.66 -17.59 -9.72
N ILE A 162 4.52 -17.05 -9.29
CA ILE A 162 3.60 -16.29 -10.16
C ILE A 162 4.31 -15.13 -10.85
N ASP A 163 5.05 -14.31 -10.07
CA ASP A 163 5.82 -13.18 -10.60
C ASP A 163 6.89 -13.65 -11.60
N SER A 164 7.59 -14.74 -11.30
CA SER A 164 8.64 -15.29 -12.17
C SER A 164 8.08 -15.85 -13.48
N MET A 165 6.84 -16.31 -13.49
CA MET A 165 6.13 -16.74 -14.68
C MET A 165 5.57 -15.58 -15.51
N GLY A 166 5.64 -14.34 -15.02
CA GLY A 166 5.05 -13.17 -15.68
C GLY A 166 3.52 -13.15 -15.64
N LEU A 167 2.90 -13.86 -14.70
CA LEU A 167 1.45 -13.94 -14.57
C LEU A 167 0.91 -12.88 -13.60
N CYS A 168 -0.34 -12.49 -13.82
CA CYS A 168 -1.04 -11.61 -12.88
C CYS A 168 -1.31 -12.35 -11.57
N LEU A 169 -1.02 -11.70 -10.43
CA LEU A 169 -1.28 -12.28 -9.11
C LEU A 169 -2.75 -12.70 -8.94
N PHE A 170 -3.68 -11.96 -9.50
CA PHE A 170 -5.11 -12.28 -9.38
C PHE A 170 -5.50 -13.63 -10.00
N SER A 171 -4.64 -14.24 -10.83
CA SER A 171 -4.83 -15.62 -11.26
C SER A 171 -4.84 -16.61 -10.09
N SER A 172 -4.16 -16.29 -8.97
CA SER A 172 -4.11 -17.12 -7.77
C SER A 172 -5.45 -17.27 -7.02
N PHE A 173 -6.45 -16.47 -7.35
CA PHE A 173 -7.81 -16.70 -6.83
C PHE A 173 -8.54 -17.85 -7.53
N ALA A 174 -8.04 -18.29 -8.69
CA ALA A 174 -8.60 -19.40 -9.45
C ALA A 174 -7.63 -20.59 -9.61
N LEU A 175 -6.31 -20.33 -9.55
CA LEU A 175 -5.26 -21.32 -9.78
C LEU A 175 -4.45 -21.53 -8.49
N GLY A 176 -4.19 -22.82 -8.19
CA GLY A 176 -3.31 -23.21 -7.10
C GLY A 176 -1.91 -23.62 -7.59
N ALA A 177 -1.03 -23.94 -6.65
CA ALA A 177 0.34 -24.38 -6.97
C ALA A 177 0.42 -25.56 -7.96
N PRO A 178 -0.49 -26.58 -7.91
CA PRO A 178 -0.50 -27.64 -8.90
C PRO A 178 -0.77 -27.18 -10.33
N ASP A 179 -1.65 -26.16 -10.49
CA ASP A 179 -1.99 -25.62 -11.81
C ASP A 179 -0.79 -24.86 -12.41
N TYR A 180 -0.09 -24.08 -11.62
CA TYR A 180 1.14 -23.40 -12.06
C TYR A 180 2.23 -24.40 -12.42
N ALA A 181 2.37 -25.49 -11.65
CA ALA A 181 3.30 -26.55 -12.00
C ALA A 181 2.94 -27.24 -13.32
N ALA A 182 1.65 -27.49 -13.56
CA ALA A 182 1.17 -28.06 -14.81
C ALA A 182 1.44 -27.12 -16.01
N LEU A 183 1.22 -25.82 -15.84
CA LEU A 183 1.52 -24.82 -16.85
C LEU A 183 3.03 -24.77 -17.20
N LEU A 184 3.89 -24.78 -16.20
CA LEU A 184 5.34 -24.80 -16.39
C LEU A 184 5.78 -26.08 -17.14
N ASN A 185 5.28 -27.24 -16.74
CA ASN A 185 5.61 -28.50 -17.39
C ASN A 185 5.10 -28.58 -18.83
N ALA A 186 4.01 -27.91 -19.15
CA ALA A 186 3.47 -27.88 -20.51
C ALA A 186 4.24 -26.92 -21.44
N GLY A 187 4.95 -25.94 -20.87
CA GLY A 187 5.71 -24.94 -21.61
C GLY A 187 7.21 -25.28 -21.80
N THR A 188 7.69 -26.34 -21.16
CA THR A 188 9.07 -26.82 -21.23
C THR A 188 9.12 -28.16 -21.90
#